data_387251d9031e248d6c9a288b71b3f18c
#
_entry.id   387251d9031e248d6c9a288b71b3f18c
#
_cell.length_a   1.000
_cell.length_b   1.000
_cell.length_c   1.000
_cell.angle_alpha   90.00
_cell.angle_beta   90.00
_cell.angle_gamma   90.00
#
_symmetry.space_group_name_H-M   'P 1'
#
loop_
_entity.id
_entity.type
_entity.pdbx_description
1 polymer ?
#
loop_
_entity_poly.entity_id
_entity_poly.type
_entity_poly.pdbx_seq_one_letter_code
_entity_poly.pdbx_strand_id
1 'polypeptide(L)' 'MATSKNTVTIKMTKAKETKGTWMYAADDDTAIASNIYVSKVGLDKIGNAEKIEVTITQVS' A
#
# COMPACT_ATOMS: atom_id res chain seq x y z
N MET A 1 17.76 -15.82 3.65
CA MET A 1 17.48 -15.49 3.65
C MET A 1 17.14 -14.67 3.91
N ALA A 2 16.96 -14.32 3.95
CA ALA A 2 16.67 -13.65 4.08
C ALA A 2 16.63 -12.56 4.34
N THR A 3 16.62 -11.94 4.24
CA THR A 3 16.64 -10.89 4.32
C THR A 3 15.59 -10.19 4.62
N SER A 4 14.64 -10.57 5.12
CA SER A 4 13.45 -9.85 5.36
C SER A 4 13.55 -8.80 6.41
N LYS A 5 14.62 -8.67 7.09
CA LYS A 5 14.73 -7.62 8.08
C LYS A 5 14.80 -6.22 7.45
N ASN A 6 15.06 -6.14 6.16
CA ASN A 6 15.05 -4.86 5.47
C ASN A 6 13.81 -4.67 4.62
N THR A 7 12.84 -5.51 4.82
CA THR A 7 11.62 -5.49 4.01
C THR A 7 10.41 -5.65 4.92
N VAL A 8 9.42 -4.82 4.71
CA VAL A 8 8.17 -4.89 5.47
C VAL A 8 7.01 -4.96 4.49
N THR A 9 6.09 -5.85 4.73
CA THR A 9 4.89 -5.99 3.92
C THR A 9 3.70 -5.54 4.74
N ILE A 10 2.87 -4.68 4.15
CA ILE A 10 1.72 -4.09 4.81
C ILE A 10 0.49 -4.38 3.96
N LYS A 11 -0.57 -4.83 4.60
CA LYS A 11 -1.84 -5.02 3.91
C LYS A 11 -2.68 -3.78 4.13
N MET A 12 -3.25 -3.26 3.06
CA MET A 12 -4.00 -2.03 3.11
C MET A 12 -5.34 -2.19 2.40
N THR A 13 -6.32 -1.46 2.86
CA THR A 13 -7.66 -1.49 2.32
C THR A 13 -8.03 -0.11 1.80
N LYS A 14 -8.71 -0.08 0.65
CA LYS A 14 -9.19 1.15 0.07
C LYS A 14 -10.10 1.87 1.06
N ALA A 15 -9.76 3.08 1.42
CA ALA A 15 -10.45 3.80 2.47
C ALA A 15 -11.21 5.02 1.98
N LYS A 16 -10.64 5.79 1.07
CA LYS A 16 -11.26 7.04 0.67
C LYS A 16 -10.86 7.38 -0.74
N GLU A 17 -11.83 7.87 -1.51
CA GLU A 17 -11.56 8.35 -2.85
C GLU A 17 -11.21 9.83 -2.79
N THR A 18 -10.18 10.22 -3.53
CA THR A 18 -9.84 11.61 -3.69
C THR A 18 -9.80 11.91 -5.18
N LYS A 19 -9.53 13.15 -5.51
CA LYS A 19 -9.54 13.57 -6.90
C LYS A 19 -8.34 12.96 -7.61
N GLY A 20 -8.56 11.93 -8.38
CA GLY A 20 -7.49 11.29 -9.16
C GLY A 20 -6.74 10.20 -8.45
N THR A 21 -7.03 9.96 -7.18
CA THR A 21 -6.36 8.90 -6.43
C THR A 21 -7.31 8.22 -5.48
N TRP A 22 -6.86 7.09 -4.95
CA TRP A 22 -7.52 6.40 -3.85
C TRP A 22 -6.56 6.34 -2.68
N MET A 23 -7.05 6.67 -1.49
CA MET A 23 -6.25 6.53 -0.30
C MET A 23 -6.49 5.14 0.28
N TYR A 24 -5.42 4.41 0.55
CA TYR A 24 -5.48 3.12 1.20
C TYR A 24 -4.96 3.27 2.62
N ALA A 25 -5.65 2.65 3.55
CA ALA A 25 -5.26 2.70 4.95
C ALA A 25 -4.76 1.34 5.41
N ALA A 26 -3.72 1.34 6.22
CA ALA A 26 -3.17 0.10 6.73
C ALA A 26 -4.16 -0.56 7.67
N ASP A 27 -4.22 -1.88 7.61
CA ASP A 27 -5.09 -2.65 8.49
C ASP A 27 -4.50 -2.78 9.89
N ASP A 28 -3.20 -2.50 10.03
CA ASP A 28 -2.47 -2.70 11.27
C ASP A 28 -2.06 -1.34 11.83
N ASP A 29 -2.42 -1.07 13.07
CA ASP A 29 -2.10 0.19 13.73
C ASP A 29 -0.61 0.41 13.88
N THR A 30 0.15 -0.67 13.90
CA THR A 30 1.60 -0.58 14.10
C THR A 30 2.36 -0.59 12.79
N ALA A 31 1.65 -0.48 11.68
CA ALA A 31 2.30 -0.52 10.37
C ALA A 31 3.25 0.66 10.20
N ILE A 32 4.32 0.40 9.49
CA ILE A 32 5.34 1.40 9.22
C ILE A 32 4.77 2.57 8.40
N ALA A 33 3.75 2.30 7.59
CA ALA A 33 3.06 3.35 6.85
C ALA A 33 1.57 3.23 7.15
N SER A 34 0.93 4.32 7.57
CA SER A 34 -0.48 4.24 7.97
C SER A 34 -1.42 4.36 6.78
N ASN A 35 -1.05 5.15 5.76
CA ASN A 35 -1.86 5.22 4.56
C ASN A 35 -1.01 5.69 3.40
N ILE A 36 -1.50 5.38 2.19
CA ILE A 36 -0.82 5.79 0.97
C ILE A 36 -1.88 6.23 -0.04
N TYR A 37 -1.45 7.01 -1.02
CA TYR A 37 -2.30 7.44 -2.10
C TYR A 37 -1.84 6.79 -3.38
N VAL A 38 -2.77 6.14 -4.08
CA VAL A 38 -2.46 5.43 -5.31
C VAL A 38 -3.24 6.06 -6.45
N SER A 39 -2.55 6.37 -7.54
CA SER A 39 -3.18 6.95 -8.71
C SER A 39 -4.26 6.03 -9.28
N LYS A 40 -5.40 6.60 -9.66
CA LYS A 40 -6.46 5.82 -10.28
C LYS A 40 -6.00 5.17 -11.57
N VAL A 41 -5.14 5.87 -12.29
CA VAL A 41 -4.60 5.31 -13.54
C VAL A 41 -3.74 4.10 -13.24
N GLY A 42 -2.95 4.19 -12.17
CA GLY A 42 -2.12 3.05 -11.77
C GLY A 42 -2.94 1.89 -11.27
N LEU A 43 -4.05 2.17 -10.59
CA LEU A 43 -4.91 1.12 -10.07
C LEU A 43 -5.55 0.29 -11.17
N ASP A 44 -5.77 0.86 -12.34
CA ASP A 44 -6.33 0.10 -13.46
C ASP A 44 -5.44 -1.08 -13.80
N LYS A 45 -4.16 -0.98 -13.54
CA LYS A 45 -3.22 -2.04 -13.86
C LYS A 45 -3.39 -3.25 -12.95
N ILE A 46 -4.01 -3.06 -11.80
CA ILE A 46 -4.25 -4.16 -10.87
C ILE A 46 -5.74 -4.35 -10.62
N GLY A 47 -6.57 -3.83 -11.52
CA GLY A 47 -8.00 -4.09 -11.47
C GLY A 47 -8.75 -3.31 -10.41
N ASN A 48 -8.25 -2.14 -10.01
CA ASN A 48 -8.91 -1.32 -8.99
C ASN A 48 -9.17 -2.11 -7.72
N ALA A 49 -8.18 -2.85 -7.27
CA ALA A 49 -8.32 -3.73 -6.13
C ALA A 49 -8.72 -2.95 -4.89
N GLU A 50 -9.64 -3.49 -4.11
CA GLU A 50 -10.06 -2.88 -2.87
C GLU A 50 -9.03 -3.09 -1.78
N LYS A 51 -8.32 -4.20 -1.83
CA LYS A 51 -7.26 -4.51 -0.88
C LYS A 51 -5.96 -4.70 -1.63
N ILE A 52 -4.89 -4.15 -1.09
CA ILE A 52 -3.57 -4.28 -1.72
C ILE A 52 -2.56 -4.67 -0.68
N GLU A 53 -1.43 -5.15 -1.17
CA GLU A 53 -0.31 -5.48 -0.33
C GLU A 53 0.85 -4.60 -0.78
N VAL A 54 1.43 -3.88 0.17
CA VAL A 54 2.52 -2.95 -0.12
C VAL A 54 3.79 -3.46 0.54
N THR A 55 4.85 -3.54 -0.23
CA THR A 55 6.15 -3.97 0.28
C THR A 55 7.10 -2.81 0.27
N ILE A 56 7.70 -2.54 1.41
CA ILE A 56 8.67 -1.46 1.57
C ILE A 56 10.02 -2.11 1.82
N THR A 57 10.98 -1.80 0.97
CA THR A 57 12.30 -2.41 1.03
C THR A 57 13.37 -1.32 1.05
N GLN A 58 14.35 -1.51 1.90
CA GLN A 58 15.49 -0.61 1.93
C GLN A 58 16.33 -0.83 0.67
N VAL A 59 16.68 0.24 0.00
CA VAL A 59 17.43 0.11 -1.26
C VAL A 59 18.85 0.66 -1.19
N SER A 60 19.32 1.06 -0.05
CA SER A 60 20.68 1.62 -0.02
C SER A 60 21.61 0.83 0.87
#